data_a72ae09b746a70768ac6aa6126bfd1b1
#
_entry.id   a72ae09b746a70768ac6aa6126bfd1b1
#
_cell.length_a   1.000
_cell.length_b   1.000
_cell.length_c   1.000
_cell.angle_alpha   90.00
_cell.angle_beta   90.00
_cell.angle_gamma   90.00
#
_symmetry.space_group_name_H-M   'P 1'
#
loop_
_entity.id
_entity.type
_entity.pdbx_description
1 polymer ?
#
loop_
_entity_poly.entity_id
_entity_poly.type
_entity_poly.pdbx_seq_one_letter_code
_entity_poly.pdbx_strand_id
1 'polypeptide(L)'
;MTPNIKFKRYNLKRWLIDVQLVVLLTCICVTSTCAEVFYLKTGGSIEGKLLNPTETPRKQFIVETDYGQIVLRSETVTKVSVKSDLLRQYEELAVKLENTVEAHLDMAQKCGQANLSEQREYHLKHVLKLDPNNERARKLLGYSMINGQWRKYDLWMKEQGYLQYKGRWYTPQEYASVVSLEEAKDKELQWKKKVDMLLSSIQRNKPDAKDALRELREIRDYHATITFARRLTEDKDKYNRDTKLLFFEVLCNIGGKIPEEAIIQCAIGDPDSLLRQRSMEKLREWQSHRAMNYFLGQLKSKNNAIVNDAGFYLGELGMSNAVLPLISSLQTKHQFQVGGGNNVNAGFNPNGGNPGFTFGGKPKLVERNIQNPKVRTALLSMVPQGIDYGFDEDAWKKWFSRATTPANINLRRGN
;
A
#
# COMPACT_ATOMS: atom_id res chain seq x y z
N MET A 1 -5.04 -10.60 57.56
CA MET A 1 -5.78 -11.69 56.90
C MET A 1 -5.04 -12.09 55.66
N THR A 2 -4.23 -13.14 55.74
CA THR A 2 -3.45 -13.67 54.61
C THR A 2 -4.18 -14.89 54.03
N PRO A 3 -4.37 -15.01 52.70
CA PRO A 3 -5.01 -16.18 52.12
C PRO A 3 -4.03 -17.35 52.03
N ASN A 4 -4.46 -18.47 52.53
CA ASN A 4 -3.77 -19.75 52.59
C ASN A 4 -3.86 -20.44 51.23
N ILE A 5 -2.76 -20.53 50.47
CA ILE A 5 -2.67 -21.25 49.20
C ILE A 5 -2.27 -22.71 49.53
N LYS A 6 -3.20 -23.65 49.39
CA LYS A 6 -2.95 -25.09 49.50
C LYS A 6 -2.30 -25.59 48.20
N PHE A 7 -1.00 -25.92 48.24
CA PHE A 7 -0.32 -26.67 47.18
C PHE A 7 -0.78 -28.14 47.17
N LYS A 8 -1.39 -28.55 46.05
CA LYS A 8 -1.75 -29.95 45.79
C LYS A 8 -0.49 -30.72 45.39
N ARG A 9 -0.04 -31.65 46.25
CA ARG A 9 1.09 -32.54 45.98
C ARG A 9 0.71 -33.49 44.82
N TYR A 10 1.31 -33.25 43.61
CA TYR A 10 1.24 -34.20 42.53
C TYR A 10 2.22 -35.34 42.75
N ASN A 11 1.76 -36.58 42.51
CA ASN A 11 2.46 -37.81 42.80
C ASN A 11 3.59 -38.02 41.74
N LEU A 12 4.83 -37.72 42.09
CA LEU A 12 6.02 -37.75 41.24
C LEU A 12 6.25 -39.13 40.55
N LYS A 13 5.79 -40.22 41.15
CA LYS A 13 5.90 -41.58 40.60
C LYS A 13 5.01 -41.80 39.39
N ARG A 14 3.85 -41.14 39.29
CA ARG A 14 2.95 -41.29 38.15
C ARG A 14 3.46 -40.50 36.95
N TRP A 15 4.07 -39.33 37.19
CA TRP A 15 4.68 -38.50 36.12
C TRP A 15 5.89 -39.17 35.47
N LEU A 16 6.72 -39.91 36.24
CA LEU A 16 7.89 -40.64 35.69
C LEU A 16 7.47 -41.83 34.81
N ILE A 17 6.35 -42.51 35.11
CA ILE A 17 5.83 -43.61 34.29
C ILE A 17 5.25 -43.08 32.99
N ASP A 18 4.54 -41.96 33.03
CA ASP A 18 3.97 -41.33 31.83
C ASP A 18 5.07 -40.76 30.89
N VAL A 19 6.16 -40.22 31.44
CA VAL A 19 7.31 -39.75 30.67
C VAL A 19 8.08 -40.90 30.04
N GLN A 20 8.24 -42.03 30.72
CA GLN A 20 8.87 -43.23 30.14
C GLN A 20 8.01 -43.86 29.06
N LEU A 21 6.69 -43.87 29.17
CA LEU A 21 5.77 -44.37 28.14
C LEU A 21 5.74 -43.48 26.92
N VAL A 22 5.83 -42.14 27.09
CA VAL A 22 5.93 -41.19 25.97
C VAL A 22 7.28 -41.29 25.26
N VAL A 23 8.39 -41.50 25.98
CA VAL A 23 9.71 -41.67 25.40
C VAL A 23 9.83 -43.04 24.67
N LEU A 24 9.14 -44.09 25.13
CA LEU A 24 9.09 -45.37 24.42
C LEU A 24 8.20 -45.31 23.16
N LEU A 25 7.18 -44.46 23.13
CA LEU A 25 6.30 -44.29 21.95
C LEU A 25 6.93 -43.40 20.88
N THR A 26 7.91 -42.54 21.23
CA THR A 26 8.60 -41.67 20.25
C THR A 26 9.81 -42.29 19.58
N CYS A 27 10.20 -43.52 20.00
CA CYS A 27 11.33 -44.24 19.42
C CYS A 27 10.93 -45.30 18.36
N ILE A 28 9.64 -45.36 17.97
CA ILE A 28 9.25 -45.99 16.73
C ILE A 28 9.39 -44.94 15.62
N CYS A 29 10.63 -44.60 15.30
CA CYS A 29 10.94 -44.10 13.97
C CYS A 29 10.56 -45.19 12.99
N VAL A 30 9.33 -45.14 12.50
CA VAL A 30 9.01 -45.78 11.22
C VAL A 30 9.93 -45.11 10.23
N THR A 31 11.09 -45.75 9.94
CA THR A 31 11.87 -45.43 8.77
C THR A 31 10.96 -45.76 7.60
N SER A 32 10.17 -44.79 7.17
CA SER A 32 9.52 -44.86 5.88
C SER A 32 10.64 -45.13 4.89
N THR A 33 10.70 -46.36 4.38
CA THR A 33 11.66 -46.74 3.34
C THR A 33 11.20 -46.06 2.05
N CYS A 34 11.45 -44.74 1.97
CA CYS A 34 11.19 -44.00 0.74
C CYS A 34 12.14 -44.53 -0.31
N ALA A 35 11.61 -45.16 -1.34
CA ALA A 35 12.38 -45.47 -2.52
C ALA A 35 12.88 -44.18 -3.15
N GLU A 36 14.18 -44.12 -3.45
CA GLU A 36 14.83 -43.00 -4.13
C GLU A 36 14.94 -43.31 -5.62
N VAL A 37 14.82 -42.27 -6.44
CA VAL A 37 15.02 -42.40 -7.91
C VAL A 37 16.34 -41.74 -8.27
N PHE A 38 17.23 -42.52 -8.84
CA PHE A 38 18.57 -42.15 -9.28
C PHE A 38 18.54 -41.89 -10.80
N TYR A 39 18.65 -40.64 -11.21
CA TYR A 39 18.71 -40.25 -12.63
C TYR A 39 20.14 -40.38 -13.15
N LEU A 40 20.30 -41.05 -14.28
CA LEU A 40 21.61 -41.33 -14.85
C LEU A 40 21.99 -40.32 -15.94
N LYS A 41 23.29 -40.00 -16.08
CA LYS A 41 23.82 -39.15 -17.16
C LYS A 41 23.54 -39.68 -18.57
N THR A 42 23.49 -41.01 -18.70
CA THR A 42 23.21 -41.70 -19.96
C THR A 42 21.74 -41.68 -20.37
N GLY A 43 20.87 -41.04 -19.53
CA GLY A 43 19.42 -41.15 -19.64
C GLY A 43 18.88 -42.34 -18.87
N GLY A 44 17.61 -42.29 -18.51
CA GLY A 44 16.96 -43.30 -17.67
C GLY A 44 17.13 -43.05 -16.18
N SER A 45 16.46 -43.91 -15.39
CA SER A 45 16.46 -43.83 -13.93
C SER A 45 16.42 -45.25 -13.32
N ILE A 46 16.98 -45.36 -12.12
CA ILE A 46 16.94 -46.57 -11.29
C ILE A 46 16.19 -46.18 -10.01
N GLU A 47 15.19 -46.98 -9.65
CA GLU A 47 14.45 -46.84 -8.41
C GLU A 47 14.91 -47.87 -7.40
N GLY A 48 15.12 -47.45 -6.15
CA GLY A 48 15.52 -48.39 -5.09
C GLY A 48 15.83 -47.62 -3.79
N LYS A 49 16.15 -48.41 -2.77
CA LYS A 49 16.52 -47.89 -1.45
C LYS A 49 18.01 -47.66 -1.38
N LEU A 50 18.44 -46.47 -0.99
CA LEU A 50 19.85 -46.19 -0.73
C LEU A 50 20.34 -46.90 0.55
N LEU A 51 21.34 -47.73 0.43
CA LEU A 51 21.91 -48.49 1.55
C LEU A 51 23.06 -47.77 2.26
N ASN A 52 23.68 -46.76 1.62
CA ASN A 52 24.81 -46.00 2.19
C ASN A 52 24.50 -44.50 2.35
N PRO A 53 23.45 -44.09 3.12
CA PRO A 53 23.05 -42.69 3.24
C PRO A 53 24.07 -41.83 3.98
N THR A 54 24.88 -42.37 4.85
CA THR A 54 25.80 -41.65 5.76
C THR A 54 27.19 -41.37 5.19
N GLU A 55 27.55 -41.94 4.03
CA GLU A 55 28.86 -41.73 3.40
C GLU A 55 29.02 -40.31 2.86
N THR A 56 30.05 -39.57 3.34
CA THR A 56 30.37 -38.21 2.88
C THR A 56 31.88 -37.99 2.85
N PRO A 57 32.54 -37.71 1.70
CA PRO A 57 31.96 -37.62 0.36
C PRO A 57 31.64 -39.01 -0.24
N ARG A 58 30.49 -39.07 -0.91
CA ARG A 58 29.99 -40.30 -1.48
C ARG A 58 30.63 -40.59 -2.84
N LYS A 59 31.37 -41.68 -2.96
CA LYS A 59 31.99 -42.12 -4.22
C LYS A 59 31.04 -42.98 -5.06
N GLN A 60 30.12 -43.70 -4.42
CA GLN A 60 29.16 -44.59 -5.06
C GLN A 60 27.83 -44.61 -4.30
N PHE A 61 26.75 -44.89 -5.00
CA PHE A 61 25.43 -45.16 -4.43
C PHE A 61 25.23 -46.68 -4.45
N ILE A 62 24.99 -47.29 -3.31
CA ILE A 62 24.58 -48.68 -3.19
C ILE A 62 23.06 -48.67 -3.06
N VAL A 63 22.38 -49.14 -4.13
CA VAL A 63 20.94 -49.09 -4.26
C VAL A 63 20.38 -50.50 -4.24
N GLU A 64 19.47 -50.77 -3.33
CA GLU A 64 18.68 -51.98 -3.27
C GLU A 64 17.44 -51.82 -4.15
N THR A 65 17.31 -52.61 -5.19
CA THR A 65 16.17 -52.64 -6.11
C THR A 65 15.41 -53.95 -5.96
N ASP A 66 14.22 -54.05 -6.54
CA ASP A 66 13.41 -55.29 -6.55
C ASP A 66 14.14 -56.50 -7.21
N TYR A 67 15.19 -56.21 -7.98
CA TYR A 67 15.97 -57.24 -8.70
C TYR A 67 17.35 -57.48 -8.07
N GLY A 68 17.65 -56.87 -6.93
CA GLY A 68 18.93 -57.03 -6.22
C GLY A 68 19.67 -55.71 -6.03
N GLN A 69 20.91 -55.79 -5.52
CA GLN A 69 21.72 -54.61 -5.23
C GLN A 69 22.48 -54.12 -6.47
N ILE A 70 22.44 -52.85 -6.73
CA ILE A 70 23.16 -52.20 -7.83
C ILE A 70 24.10 -51.14 -7.23
N VAL A 71 25.33 -51.09 -7.74
CA VAL A 71 26.29 -50.03 -7.35
C VAL A 71 26.43 -49.01 -8.49
N LEU A 72 26.05 -47.77 -8.21
CA LEU A 72 26.16 -46.65 -9.15
C LEU A 72 27.33 -45.75 -8.73
N ARG A 73 28.24 -45.44 -9.65
CA ARG A 73 29.27 -44.44 -9.39
C ARG A 73 28.63 -43.05 -9.28
N SER A 74 29.08 -42.24 -8.32
CA SER A 74 28.46 -40.92 -8.11
C SER A 74 28.57 -40.02 -9.33
N GLU A 75 29.61 -40.14 -10.12
CA GLU A 75 29.80 -39.44 -11.39
C GLU A 75 28.78 -39.80 -12.50
N THR A 76 28.14 -40.98 -12.41
CA THR A 76 27.09 -41.41 -13.36
C THR A 76 25.69 -40.97 -12.99
N VAL A 77 25.48 -40.49 -11.76
CA VAL A 77 24.19 -40.02 -11.26
C VAL A 77 24.13 -38.51 -11.36
N THR A 78 23.11 -37.99 -12.04
CA THR A 78 22.89 -36.54 -12.21
C THR A 78 22.06 -35.97 -11.09
N LYS A 79 21.10 -36.73 -10.57
CA LYS A 79 20.15 -36.30 -9.55
C LYS A 79 19.63 -37.52 -8.78
N VAL A 80 19.43 -37.34 -7.49
CA VAL A 80 18.68 -38.25 -6.62
C VAL A 80 17.43 -37.54 -6.12
N SER A 81 16.28 -38.18 -6.27
CA SER A 81 15.01 -37.62 -5.73
C SER A 81 14.25 -38.74 -5.01
N VAL A 82 13.59 -38.36 -3.93
CA VAL A 82 12.67 -39.23 -3.20
C VAL A 82 11.36 -39.30 -3.95
N LYS A 83 10.87 -40.49 -4.26
CA LYS A 83 9.56 -40.67 -4.89
C LYS A 83 8.48 -40.34 -3.86
N SER A 84 7.59 -39.39 -4.19
CA SER A 84 6.51 -39.04 -3.29
C SER A 84 5.50 -40.19 -3.16
N ASP A 85 4.88 -40.32 -1.98
CA ASP A 85 3.82 -41.31 -1.74
C ASP A 85 2.65 -41.13 -2.71
N LEU A 86 2.37 -39.89 -3.10
CA LEU A 86 1.35 -39.57 -4.10
C LEU A 86 1.67 -40.14 -5.48
N LEU A 87 2.94 -40.11 -5.88
CA LEU A 87 3.35 -40.69 -7.16
C LEU A 87 3.27 -42.22 -7.15
N ARG A 88 3.58 -42.88 -6.03
CA ARG A 88 3.39 -44.32 -5.86
C ARG A 88 1.94 -44.74 -5.96
N GLN A 89 1.06 -44.04 -5.21
CA GLN A 89 -0.40 -44.26 -5.26
C GLN A 89 -0.96 -44.05 -6.68
N TYR A 90 -0.44 -43.06 -7.38
CA TYR A 90 -0.84 -42.84 -8.78
C TYR A 90 -0.45 -44.04 -9.66
N GLU A 91 0.77 -44.55 -9.57
CA GLU A 91 1.26 -45.68 -10.38
C GLU A 91 0.45 -46.96 -10.13
N GLU A 92 0.13 -47.25 -8.86
CA GLU A 92 -0.71 -48.41 -8.50
C GLU A 92 -2.13 -48.31 -9.10
N LEU A 93 -2.69 -47.10 -9.13
CA LEU A 93 -4.00 -46.84 -9.72
C LEU A 93 -3.95 -46.81 -11.25
N ALA A 94 -2.89 -46.27 -11.83
CA ALA A 94 -2.72 -46.17 -13.28
C ALA A 94 -2.63 -47.52 -13.98
N VAL A 95 -2.00 -48.54 -13.35
CA VAL A 95 -1.92 -49.92 -13.88
C VAL A 95 -3.30 -50.58 -14.01
N LYS A 96 -4.24 -50.24 -13.15
CA LYS A 96 -5.60 -50.81 -13.09
C LYS A 96 -6.63 -49.93 -13.82
N LEU A 97 -6.18 -48.85 -14.46
CA LEU A 97 -7.08 -47.90 -15.08
C LEU A 97 -7.70 -48.43 -16.37
N GLU A 98 -9.02 -48.38 -16.45
CA GLU A 98 -9.71 -48.71 -17.70
C GLU A 98 -9.40 -47.65 -18.78
N ASN A 99 -9.24 -48.13 -20.01
CA ASN A 99 -8.93 -47.24 -21.14
C ASN A 99 -10.19 -46.57 -21.72
N THR A 100 -10.88 -45.80 -20.86
CA THR A 100 -12.10 -45.03 -21.21
C THR A 100 -11.90 -43.54 -21.01
N VAL A 101 -12.66 -42.73 -21.70
CA VAL A 101 -12.63 -41.27 -21.59
C VAL A 101 -12.89 -40.84 -20.15
N GLU A 102 -13.88 -41.40 -19.50
CA GLU A 102 -14.32 -41.11 -18.14
C GLU A 102 -13.21 -41.45 -17.12
N ALA A 103 -12.61 -42.65 -17.23
CA ALA A 103 -11.57 -43.09 -16.32
C ALA A 103 -10.32 -42.21 -16.41
N HIS A 104 -9.90 -41.82 -17.62
CA HIS A 104 -8.78 -40.92 -17.81
C HIS A 104 -9.08 -39.48 -17.36
N LEU A 105 -10.33 -38.97 -17.51
CA LEU A 105 -10.71 -37.66 -16.96
C LEU A 105 -10.71 -37.65 -15.44
N ASP A 106 -11.22 -38.71 -14.80
CA ASP A 106 -11.21 -38.83 -13.34
C ASP A 106 -9.77 -38.91 -12.81
N MET A 107 -8.92 -39.71 -13.45
CA MET A 107 -7.50 -39.81 -13.09
C MET A 107 -6.78 -38.46 -13.27
N ALA A 108 -7.04 -37.75 -14.34
CA ALA A 108 -6.48 -36.41 -14.55
C ALA A 108 -6.93 -35.42 -13.46
N GLN A 109 -8.17 -35.54 -12.97
CA GLN A 109 -8.67 -34.71 -11.87
C GLN A 109 -7.95 -35.05 -10.56
N LYS A 110 -7.77 -36.33 -10.23
CA LYS A 110 -7.01 -36.81 -9.06
C LYS A 110 -5.56 -36.33 -9.11
N CYS A 111 -4.91 -36.47 -10.27
CA CYS A 111 -3.56 -35.94 -10.48
C CYS A 111 -3.48 -34.43 -10.25
N GLY A 112 -4.51 -33.68 -10.70
CA GLY A 112 -4.57 -32.23 -10.46
C GLY A 112 -4.66 -31.87 -8.98
N GLN A 113 -5.45 -32.60 -8.20
CA GLN A 113 -5.57 -32.44 -6.73
C GLN A 113 -4.28 -32.78 -6.00
N ALA A 114 -3.52 -33.77 -6.52
CA ALA A 114 -2.25 -34.20 -5.98
C ALA A 114 -1.04 -33.38 -6.49
N ASN A 115 -1.25 -32.32 -7.30
CA ASN A 115 -0.21 -31.54 -7.96
C ASN A 115 0.74 -32.37 -8.87
N LEU A 116 0.27 -33.49 -9.39
CA LEU A 116 0.98 -34.33 -10.36
C LEU A 116 0.69 -33.83 -11.79
N SER A 117 1.33 -32.72 -12.16
CA SER A 117 1.02 -31.99 -13.41
C SER A 117 1.34 -32.79 -14.67
N GLU A 118 2.45 -33.54 -14.71
CA GLU A 118 2.86 -34.35 -15.84
C GLU A 118 1.88 -35.51 -16.09
N GLN A 119 1.49 -36.21 -15.03
CA GLN A 119 0.55 -37.32 -15.07
C GLN A 119 -0.84 -36.83 -15.48
N ARG A 120 -1.26 -35.68 -14.95
CA ARG A 120 -2.48 -35.03 -15.37
C ARG A 120 -2.50 -34.73 -16.86
N GLU A 121 -1.43 -34.14 -17.38
CA GLU A 121 -1.30 -33.82 -18.80
C GLU A 121 -1.31 -35.10 -19.67
N TYR A 122 -0.64 -36.12 -19.20
CA TYR A 122 -0.64 -37.46 -19.86
C TYR A 122 -2.04 -37.99 -20.05
N HIS A 123 -2.86 -38.06 -18.97
CA HIS A 123 -4.22 -38.55 -19.04
C HIS A 123 -5.14 -37.69 -19.90
N LEU A 124 -5.01 -36.35 -19.81
CA LEU A 124 -5.79 -35.43 -20.66
C LEU A 124 -5.45 -35.59 -22.15
N LYS A 125 -4.17 -35.77 -22.49
CA LYS A 125 -3.74 -36.08 -23.85
C LYS A 125 -4.28 -37.44 -24.32
N HIS A 126 -4.38 -38.41 -23.41
CA HIS A 126 -4.95 -39.72 -23.71
C HIS A 126 -6.44 -39.65 -23.98
N VAL A 127 -7.18 -38.85 -23.22
CA VAL A 127 -8.58 -38.54 -23.52
C VAL A 127 -8.75 -38.01 -24.95
N LEU A 128 -7.87 -37.11 -25.40
CA LEU A 128 -7.94 -36.57 -26.77
C LEU A 128 -7.54 -37.59 -27.85
N LYS A 129 -6.86 -38.67 -27.50
CA LYS A 129 -6.62 -39.79 -28.43
C LYS A 129 -7.87 -40.67 -28.57
N LEU A 130 -8.64 -40.86 -27.49
CA LEU A 130 -9.89 -41.63 -27.48
C LEU A 130 -11.07 -40.81 -28.06
N ASP A 131 -11.17 -39.55 -27.69
CA ASP A 131 -12.19 -38.60 -28.18
C ASP A 131 -11.51 -37.27 -28.58
N PRO A 132 -11.14 -37.12 -29.87
CA PRO A 132 -10.49 -35.91 -30.35
C PRO A 132 -11.32 -34.62 -30.18
N ASN A 133 -12.63 -34.73 -30.00
CA ASN A 133 -13.50 -33.58 -29.84
C ASN A 133 -13.84 -33.26 -28.38
N ASN A 134 -13.22 -33.91 -27.42
CA ASN A 134 -13.52 -33.71 -26.01
C ASN A 134 -13.15 -32.29 -25.54
N GLU A 135 -14.18 -31.47 -25.44
CA GLU A 135 -14.01 -30.05 -25.01
C GLU A 135 -13.45 -29.93 -23.60
N ARG A 136 -13.85 -30.83 -22.68
CA ARG A 136 -13.38 -30.79 -21.28
C ARG A 136 -11.87 -31.03 -21.20
N ALA A 137 -11.36 -32.03 -21.89
CA ALA A 137 -9.93 -32.31 -21.95
C ALA A 137 -9.16 -31.17 -22.60
N ARG A 138 -9.66 -30.58 -23.69
CA ARG A 138 -9.03 -29.43 -24.34
C ARG A 138 -8.95 -28.22 -23.40
N LYS A 139 -10.05 -27.86 -22.72
CA LYS A 139 -10.09 -26.75 -21.75
C LYS A 139 -9.10 -26.98 -20.59
N LEU A 140 -9.04 -28.21 -20.06
CA LEU A 140 -8.11 -28.58 -18.99
C LEU A 140 -6.64 -28.58 -19.42
N LEU A 141 -6.35 -28.78 -20.71
CA LEU A 141 -5.02 -28.63 -21.32
C LEU A 141 -4.69 -27.17 -21.71
N GLY A 142 -5.56 -26.21 -21.40
CA GLY A 142 -5.35 -24.79 -21.69
C GLY A 142 -5.70 -24.37 -23.12
N TYR A 143 -6.50 -25.17 -23.84
CA TYR A 143 -7.06 -24.75 -25.14
C TYR A 143 -8.34 -23.95 -24.94
N SER A 144 -8.50 -22.94 -25.77
CA SER A 144 -9.71 -22.14 -25.89
C SER A 144 -10.20 -22.10 -27.33
N MET A 145 -11.52 -22.01 -27.52
CA MET A 145 -12.10 -21.85 -28.85
C MET A 145 -11.94 -20.38 -29.28
N ILE A 146 -11.09 -20.14 -30.25
CA ILE A 146 -10.76 -18.81 -30.77
C ILE A 146 -11.03 -18.80 -32.28
N ASN A 147 -11.95 -17.98 -32.72
CA ASN A 147 -12.35 -17.87 -34.14
C ASN A 147 -12.73 -19.24 -34.76
N GLY A 148 -13.44 -20.09 -34.00
CA GLY A 148 -13.87 -21.41 -34.46
C GLY A 148 -12.80 -22.51 -34.45
N GLN A 149 -11.61 -22.22 -33.92
CA GLN A 149 -10.49 -23.17 -33.83
C GLN A 149 -10.00 -23.30 -32.40
N TRP A 150 -9.64 -24.54 -32.00
CA TRP A 150 -8.99 -24.80 -30.72
C TRP A 150 -7.53 -24.37 -30.76
N ARG A 151 -7.17 -23.38 -29.97
CA ARG A 151 -5.78 -22.90 -29.81
C ARG A 151 -5.37 -22.92 -28.34
N LYS A 152 -4.11 -23.19 -28.06
CA LYS A 152 -3.57 -22.96 -26.73
C LYS A 152 -3.63 -21.47 -26.43
N TYR A 153 -4.40 -21.12 -25.39
CA TYR A 153 -4.69 -19.71 -25.05
C TYR A 153 -3.41 -18.92 -24.78
N ASP A 154 -2.49 -19.50 -24.02
CA ASP A 154 -1.22 -18.83 -23.68
C ASP A 154 -0.34 -18.56 -24.91
N LEU A 155 -0.31 -19.49 -25.87
CA LEU A 155 0.45 -19.28 -27.10
C LEU A 155 -0.21 -18.20 -27.95
N TRP A 156 -1.54 -18.26 -28.09
CA TRP A 156 -2.28 -17.25 -28.82
C TRP A 156 -2.12 -15.86 -28.23
N MET A 157 -2.19 -15.71 -26.88
CA MET A 157 -1.96 -14.42 -26.23
C MET A 157 -0.56 -13.88 -26.50
N LYS A 158 0.47 -14.75 -26.49
CA LYS A 158 1.84 -14.36 -26.84
C LYS A 158 1.97 -13.93 -28.31
N GLU A 159 1.31 -14.67 -29.22
CA GLU A 159 1.26 -14.31 -30.65
C GLU A 159 0.59 -12.94 -30.88
N GLN A 160 -0.40 -12.58 -30.05
CA GLN A 160 -1.04 -11.26 -30.06
C GLN A 160 -0.18 -10.17 -29.39
N GLY A 161 1.02 -10.51 -28.89
CA GLY A 161 1.94 -9.56 -28.28
C GLY A 161 1.68 -9.27 -26.80
N TYR A 162 0.80 -10.04 -26.13
CA TYR A 162 0.58 -9.92 -24.70
C TYR A 162 1.71 -10.54 -23.88
N LEU A 163 2.00 -9.95 -22.74
CA LEU A 163 3.00 -10.41 -21.77
C LEU A 163 2.30 -10.93 -20.52
N GLN A 164 2.75 -12.09 -20.03
CA GLN A 164 2.17 -12.68 -18.81
C GLN A 164 2.96 -12.26 -17.58
N TYR A 165 2.23 -11.79 -16.55
CA TYR A 165 2.80 -11.45 -15.26
C TYR A 165 1.86 -11.88 -14.12
N LYS A 166 2.38 -12.67 -13.18
CA LYS A 166 1.60 -13.20 -12.03
C LYS A 166 0.26 -13.81 -12.43
N GLY A 167 0.26 -14.59 -13.52
CA GLY A 167 -0.92 -15.30 -14.00
C GLY A 167 -1.93 -14.45 -14.77
N ARG A 168 -1.65 -13.17 -15.05
CA ARG A 168 -2.49 -12.28 -15.85
C ARG A 168 -1.79 -11.86 -17.13
N TRP A 169 -2.57 -11.58 -18.16
CA TRP A 169 -2.09 -11.09 -19.45
C TRP A 169 -2.24 -9.57 -19.52
N TYR A 170 -1.22 -8.92 -20.04
CA TYR A 170 -1.13 -7.47 -20.18
C TYR A 170 -0.64 -7.09 -21.56
N THR A 171 -1.08 -5.97 -22.09
CA THR A 171 -0.38 -5.34 -23.21
C THR A 171 1.04 -4.93 -22.78
N PRO A 172 2.00 -4.77 -23.72
CA PRO A 172 3.36 -4.35 -23.36
C PRO A 172 3.40 -3.05 -22.52
N GLN A 173 2.51 -2.11 -22.81
CA GLN A 173 2.42 -0.84 -22.09
C GLN A 173 1.89 -1.02 -20.67
N GLU A 174 0.83 -1.79 -20.49
CA GLU A 174 0.29 -2.13 -19.16
C GLU A 174 1.30 -2.93 -18.34
N TYR A 175 1.99 -3.89 -18.97
CA TYR A 175 3.04 -4.69 -18.33
C TYR A 175 4.15 -3.78 -17.77
N ALA A 176 4.68 -2.87 -18.58
CA ALA A 176 5.70 -1.91 -18.14
C ALA A 176 5.21 -1.07 -16.95
N SER A 177 3.94 -0.62 -16.99
CA SER A 177 3.34 0.16 -15.92
C SER A 177 3.18 -0.64 -14.62
N VAL A 178 2.72 -1.90 -14.72
CA VAL A 178 2.53 -2.78 -13.56
C VAL A 178 3.86 -3.13 -12.91
N VAL A 179 4.87 -3.50 -13.72
CA VAL A 179 6.21 -3.84 -13.21
C VAL A 179 6.87 -2.63 -12.55
N SER A 180 6.82 -1.45 -13.19
CA SER A 180 7.40 -0.23 -12.61
C SER A 180 6.73 0.18 -11.30
N LEU A 181 5.40 0.00 -11.18
CA LEU A 181 4.69 0.26 -9.95
C LEU A 181 5.07 -0.71 -8.82
N GLU A 182 5.28 -1.99 -9.13
CA GLU A 182 5.74 -2.96 -8.12
C GLU A 182 7.17 -2.69 -7.68
N GLU A 183 8.07 -2.41 -8.61
CA GLU A 183 9.45 -2.02 -8.29
C GLU A 183 9.50 -0.77 -7.40
N ALA A 184 8.65 0.23 -7.68
CA ALA A 184 8.52 1.41 -6.85
C ALA A 184 8.06 1.07 -5.42
N LYS A 185 7.05 0.21 -5.28
CA LYS A 185 6.55 -0.26 -3.97
C LYS A 185 7.62 -1.05 -3.20
N ASP A 186 8.38 -1.89 -3.88
CA ASP A 186 9.45 -2.65 -3.25
C ASP A 186 10.56 -1.73 -2.74
N LYS A 187 10.95 -0.71 -3.51
CA LYS A 187 11.89 0.32 -3.09
C LYS A 187 11.36 1.11 -1.89
N GLU A 188 10.10 1.52 -1.90
CA GLU A 188 9.46 2.18 -0.75
C GLU A 188 9.50 1.31 0.51
N LEU A 189 9.23 0.01 0.38
CA LEU A 189 9.30 -0.93 1.50
C LEU A 189 10.73 -1.10 2.02
N GLN A 190 11.72 -1.16 1.13
CA GLN A 190 13.13 -1.20 1.51
C GLN A 190 13.54 0.07 2.26
N TRP A 191 13.13 1.25 1.77
CA TRP A 191 13.37 2.51 2.45
C TRP A 191 12.69 2.57 3.82
N LYS A 192 11.46 2.11 3.93
CA LYS A 192 10.77 2.02 5.22
C LYS A 192 11.59 1.22 6.23
N LYS A 193 12.04 0.02 5.86
CA LYS A 193 12.86 -0.84 6.73
C LYS A 193 14.17 -0.18 7.12
N LYS A 194 14.85 0.44 6.14
CA LYS A 194 16.13 1.15 6.37
C LYS A 194 15.95 2.32 7.33
N VAL A 195 14.96 3.16 7.13
CA VAL A 195 14.66 4.31 7.99
C VAL A 195 14.26 3.86 9.40
N ASP A 196 13.47 2.78 9.54
CA ASP A 196 13.13 2.20 10.85
C ASP A 196 14.37 1.73 11.60
N MET A 197 15.30 1.09 10.91
CA MET A 197 16.59 0.64 11.49
C MET A 197 17.43 1.84 11.97
N LEU A 198 17.61 2.86 11.14
CA LEU A 198 18.38 4.05 11.47
C LEU A 198 17.77 4.82 12.66
N LEU A 199 16.43 5.01 12.64
CA LEU A 199 15.72 5.63 13.76
C LEU A 199 15.84 4.84 15.05
N SER A 200 15.78 3.51 14.98
CA SER A 200 16.00 2.64 16.15
C SER A 200 17.41 2.81 16.75
N SER A 201 18.44 2.98 15.92
CA SER A 201 19.81 3.24 16.38
C SER A 201 19.89 4.58 17.11
N ILE A 202 19.27 5.62 16.57
CA ILE A 202 19.24 6.96 17.18
C ILE A 202 18.45 6.95 18.50
N GLN A 203 17.21 6.41 18.50
CA GLN A 203 16.32 6.43 19.67
C GLN A 203 16.89 5.61 20.85
N ARG A 204 17.61 4.52 20.56
CA ARG A 204 18.23 3.66 21.57
C ARG A 204 19.66 4.10 21.93
N ASN A 205 20.12 5.21 21.39
CA ASN A 205 21.48 5.75 21.59
C ASN A 205 22.57 4.69 21.40
N LYS A 206 22.46 3.91 20.32
CA LYS A 206 23.45 2.88 19.98
C LYS A 206 24.79 3.53 19.58
N PRO A 207 25.91 2.77 19.57
CA PRO A 207 27.24 3.30 19.18
C PRO A 207 27.24 3.94 17.78
N ASP A 208 26.40 3.47 16.87
CA ASP A 208 26.24 3.95 15.49
C ASP A 208 25.23 5.11 15.32
N ALA A 209 24.65 5.63 16.41
CA ALA A 209 23.58 6.63 16.35
C ALA A 209 23.98 7.92 15.61
N LYS A 210 25.24 8.37 15.75
CA LYS A 210 25.73 9.55 15.03
C LYS A 210 25.83 9.31 13.52
N ASP A 211 26.29 8.14 13.13
CA ASP A 211 26.40 7.75 11.72
C ASP A 211 25.00 7.55 11.11
N ALA A 212 24.10 6.94 11.86
CA ALA A 212 22.69 6.79 11.45
C ALA A 212 22.01 8.16 11.24
N LEU A 213 22.28 9.14 12.09
CA LEU A 213 21.74 10.50 11.92
C LEU A 213 22.30 11.16 10.65
N ARG A 214 23.61 11.02 10.39
CA ARG A 214 24.25 11.54 9.17
C ARG A 214 23.63 10.87 7.94
N GLU A 215 23.53 9.54 7.95
CA GLU A 215 22.95 8.78 6.85
C GLU A 215 21.50 9.20 6.55
N LEU A 216 20.66 9.41 7.58
CA LEU A 216 19.30 9.93 7.39
C LEU A 216 19.29 11.30 6.70
N ARG A 217 20.16 12.22 7.06
CA ARG A 217 20.26 13.57 6.45
C ARG A 217 20.73 13.55 5.01
N GLU A 218 21.51 12.54 4.64
CA GLU A 218 22.06 12.38 3.30
C GLU A 218 21.10 11.69 2.33
N ILE A 219 19.95 11.19 2.79
CA ILE A 219 18.96 10.55 1.92
C ILE A 219 18.44 11.57 0.89
N ARG A 220 18.52 11.19 -0.39
CA ARG A 220 18.04 11.97 -1.55
C ARG A 220 17.14 11.15 -2.48
N ASP A 221 16.93 9.88 -2.16
CA ASP A 221 16.11 8.98 -2.99
C ASP A 221 14.62 9.33 -2.85
N TYR A 222 13.97 9.59 -3.98
CA TYR A 222 12.54 9.92 -4.03
C TYR A 222 11.66 8.82 -3.43
N HIS A 223 12.04 7.55 -3.54
CA HIS A 223 11.26 6.44 -2.97
C HIS A 223 11.20 6.44 -1.43
N ALA A 224 12.09 7.21 -0.77
CA ALA A 224 12.03 7.41 0.67
C ALA A 224 10.96 8.43 1.10
N THR A 225 10.45 9.27 0.18
CA THR A 225 9.56 10.41 0.50
C THR A 225 8.31 10.02 1.25
N ILE A 226 7.61 8.95 0.81
CA ILE A 226 6.38 8.46 1.46
C ILE A 226 6.66 8.08 2.91
N THR A 227 7.81 7.47 3.17
CA THR A 227 8.21 7.05 4.52
C THR A 227 8.36 8.24 5.47
N PHE A 228 9.01 9.31 5.04
CA PHE A 228 9.18 10.51 5.84
C PHE A 228 7.91 11.36 5.92
N ALA A 229 7.21 11.53 4.80
CA ALA A 229 5.96 12.29 4.74
C ALA A 229 4.92 11.72 5.72
N ARG A 230 4.69 10.40 5.70
CA ARG A 230 3.75 9.74 6.61
C ARG A 230 4.14 9.92 8.07
N ARG A 231 5.42 9.80 8.43
CA ARG A 231 5.89 10.03 9.80
C ARG A 231 5.72 11.47 10.25
N LEU A 232 5.87 12.41 9.34
CA LEU A 232 5.74 13.83 9.64
C LEU A 232 4.28 14.25 9.80
N THR A 233 3.34 13.67 9.03
CA THR A 233 1.94 14.12 8.98
C THR A 233 0.96 13.20 9.73
N GLU A 234 1.06 11.88 9.54
CA GLU A 234 0.14 10.91 10.13
C GLU A 234 0.59 10.45 11.51
N ASP A 235 1.88 10.16 11.67
CA ASP A 235 2.49 9.69 12.92
C ASP A 235 3.05 10.80 13.80
N LYS A 236 2.64 12.05 13.57
CA LYS A 236 3.22 13.26 14.16
C LYS A 236 3.34 13.26 15.70
N ASP A 237 2.44 12.56 16.37
CA ASP A 237 2.42 12.48 17.84
C ASP A 237 3.41 11.45 18.41
N LYS A 238 4.00 10.60 17.56
CA LYS A 238 4.98 9.57 17.95
C LYS A 238 6.40 10.10 18.07
N TYR A 239 6.67 11.29 17.51
CA TYR A 239 8.02 11.81 17.38
C TYR A 239 8.16 13.15 18.08
N ASN A 240 9.32 13.35 18.74
CA ASN A 240 9.67 14.64 19.33
C ASN A 240 10.02 15.67 18.23
N ARG A 241 10.14 16.93 18.66
CA ARG A 241 10.43 18.08 17.78
C ARG A 241 11.67 17.84 16.91
N ASP A 242 12.79 17.39 17.50
CA ASP A 242 14.05 17.25 16.78
C ASP A 242 13.96 16.20 15.68
N THR A 243 13.25 15.10 15.95
CA THR A 243 13.00 14.05 14.96
C THR A 243 12.10 14.53 13.83
N LYS A 244 11.08 15.33 14.15
CA LYS A 244 10.21 15.94 13.11
C LYS A 244 10.99 16.94 12.25
N LEU A 245 11.82 17.76 12.85
CA LEU A 245 12.69 18.69 12.11
C LEU A 245 13.67 17.94 11.19
N LEU A 246 14.19 16.78 11.63
CA LEU A 246 14.99 15.92 10.77
C LEU A 246 14.18 15.40 9.57
N PHE A 247 12.95 14.91 9.78
CA PHE A 247 12.09 14.46 8.66
C PHE A 247 11.78 15.60 7.70
N PHE A 248 11.47 16.77 8.24
CA PHE A 248 11.26 17.99 7.46
C PHE A 248 12.49 18.34 6.61
N GLU A 249 13.68 18.34 7.21
CA GLU A 249 14.95 18.60 6.52
C GLU A 249 15.18 17.61 5.36
N VAL A 250 14.98 16.30 5.60
CA VAL A 250 15.14 15.26 4.58
C VAL A 250 14.15 15.46 3.43
N LEU A 251 12.88 15.73 3.74
CA LEU A 251 11.86 16.00 2.73
C LEU A 251 12.18 17.25 1.90
N CYS A 252 12.65 18.32 2.55
CA CYS A 252 13.10 19.53 1.86
C CYS A 252 14.26 19.27 0.90
N ASN A 253 15.18 18.38 1.29
CA ASN A 253 16.34 18.03 0.48
C ASN A 253 16.00 17.13 -0.70
N ILE A 254 15.00 16.24 -0.56
CA ILE A 254 14.53 15.38 -1.68
C ILE A 254 13.70 16.21 -2.66
N GLY A 255 12.78 17.04 -2.16
CA GLY A 255 11.88 17.85 -2.98
C GLY A 255 10.84 17.04 -3.76
N GLY A 256 10.03 17.72 -4.56
CA GLY A 256 9.00 17.14 -5.40
C GLY A 256 7.61 17.13 -4.76
N LYS A 257 6.67 16.46 -5.42
CA LYS A 257 5.23 16.54 -5.09
C LYS A 257 4.90 16.09 -3.68
N ILE A 258 5.32 14.90 -3.27
CA ILE A 258 4.98 14.31 -1.98
C ILE A 258 5.58 15.11 -0.81
N PRO A 259 6.88 15.47 -0.82
CA PRO A 259 7.46 16.37 0.18
C PRO A 259 6.71 17.70 0.29
N GLU A 260 6.41 18.35 -0.83
CA GLU A 260 5.71 19.62 -0.84
C GLU A 260 4.31 19.53 -0.21
N GLU A 261 3.53 18.48 -0.53
CA GLU A 261 2.23 18.21 0.10
C GLU A 261 2.36 17.97 1.62
N ALA A 262 3.37 17.20 2.06
CA ALA A 262 3.62 16.98 3.48
C ALA A 262 3.97 18.30 4.22
N ILE A 263 4.77 19.16 3.61
CA ILE A 263 5.17 20.45 4.17
C ILE A 263 3.96 21.40 4.24
N ILE A 264 3.06 21.39 3.24
CA ILE A 264 1.79 22.15 3.31
C ILE A 264 0.94 21.68 4.50
N GLN A 265 0.82 20.36 4.72
CA GLN A 265 0.10 19.83 5.88
C GLN A 265 0.71 20.25 7.21
N CYS A 266 2.05 20.24 7.31
CA CYS A 266 2.75 20.71 8.50
C CYS A 266 2.51 22.21 8.75
N ALA A 267 2.57 23.05 7.72
CA ALA A 267 2.33 24.48 7.84
C ALA A 267 0.94 24.80 8.42
N ILE A 268 -0.07 23.99 8.09
CA ILE A 268 -1.44 24.20 8.51
C ILE A 268 -1.72 23.63 9.90
N GLY A 269 -1.28 22.41 10.16
CA GLY A 269 -1.85 21.59 11.24
C GLY A 269 -0.86 20.93 12.19
N ASP A 270 0.45 21.17 12.09
CA ASP A 270 1.35 20.62 13.10
C ASP A 270 1.19 21.37 14.44
N PRO A 271 1.11 20.66 15.58
CA PRO A 271 1.03 21.29 16.90
C PRO A 271 2.24 22.17 17.23
N ASP A 272 3.43 21.85 16.69
CA ASP A 272 4.64 22.62 16.91
C ASP A 272 4.70 23.88 16.05
N SER A 273 4.70 25.05 16.70
CA SER A 273 4.75 26.35 16.03
C SER A 273 6.03 26.57 15.21
N LEU A 274 7.17 26.05 15.67
CA LEU A 274 8.42 26.17 14.93
C LEU A 274 8.37 25.39 13.62
N LEU A 275 7.78 24.17 13.64
CA LEU A 275 7.66 23.38 12.43
C LEU A 275 6.67 24.03 11.45
N ARG A 276 5.55 24.60 11.92
CA ARG A 276 4.63 25.38 11.06
C ARG A 276 5.35 26.57 10.40
N GLN A 277 6.10 27.33 11.19
CA GLN A 277 6.84 28.48 10.68
C GLN A 277 7.88 28.06 9.62
N ARG A 278 8.72 27.06 9.93
CA ARG A 278 9.73 26.54 8.99
C ARG A 278 9.10 26.01 7.71
N SER A 279 7.94 25.39 7.83
CA SER A 279 7.18 24.89 6.66
C SER A 279 6.72 26.05 5.76
N MET A 280 6.18 27.15 6.33
CA MET A 280 5.80 28.34 5.57
C MET A 280 7.00 29.03 4.92
N GLU A 281 8.10 29.21 5.67
CA GLU A 281 9.34 29.77 5.14
C GLU A 281 9.83 28.98 3.92
N LYS A 282 9.80 27.65 4.01
CA LYS A 282 10.24 26.77 2.91
C LYS A 282 9.31 26.81 1.70
N LEU A 283 8.01 26.84 1.90
CA LEU A 283 7.02 26.99 0.83
C LEU A 283 7.15 28.36 0.11
N ARG A 284 7.48 29.41 0.84
CA ARG A 284 7.78 30.74 0.28
C ARG A 284 9.09 30.72 -0.53
N GLU A 285 10.17 30.12 0.03
CA GLU A 285 11.46 29.95 -0.66
C GLU A 285 11.29 29.21 -1.99
N TRP A 286 10.49 28.16 -2.00
CA TRP A 286 10.17 27.40 -3.20
C TRP A 286 9.22 28.09 -4.17
N GLN A 287 8.64 29.23 -3.78
CA GLN A 287 7.53 29.85 -4.52
C GLN A 287 6.45 28.82 -4.89
N SER A 288 6.01 28.03 -3.91
CA SER A 288 5.17 26.87 -4.12
C SER A 288 3.81 27.23 -4.74
N HIS A 289 3.71 27.03 -6.04
CA HIS A 289 2.43 27.14 -6.74
C HIS A 289 1.39 26.12 -6.25
N ARG A 290 1.84 24.97 -5.76
CA ARG A 290 0.95 23.96 -5.18
C ARG A 290 0.32 24.45 -3.88
N ALA A 291 1.13 25.03 -2.97
CA ALA A 291 0.61 25.64 -1.75
C ALA A 291 -0.33 26.79 -2.05
N MET A 292 0.04 27.68 -2.98
CA MET A 292 -0.81 28.76 -3.43
C MET A 292 -2.17 28.23 -3.94
N ASN A 293 -2.17 27.26 -4.85
CA ASN A 293 -3.40 26.68 -5.40
C ASN A 293 -4.27 26.00 -4.33
N TYR A 294 -3.62 25.32 -3.37
CA TYR A 294 -4.30 24.72 -2.23
C TYR A 294 -5.06 25.82 -1.43
N PHE A 295 -4.39 26.90 -1.04
CA PHE A 295 -5.01 27.97 -0.27
C PHE A 295 -6.03 28.79 -1.08
N LEU A 296 -5.80 29.00 -2.38
CA LEU A 296 -6.80 29.59 -3.27
C LEU A 296 -8.11 28.76 -3.31
N GLY A 297 -7.98 27.44 -3.27
CA GLY A 297 -9.14 26.55 -3.13
C GLY A 297 -9.88 26.75 -1.80
N GLN A 298 -9.16 26.96 -0.70
CA GLN A 298 -9.72 27.18 0.62
C GLN A 298 -10.44 28.52 0.77
N LEU A 299 -10.10 29.55 -0.03
CA LEU A 299 -10.85 30.84 -0.05
C LEU A 299 -12.33 30.66 -0.45
N LYS A 300 -12.68 29.54 -1.11
CA LYS A 300 -14.05 29.20 -1.51
C LYS A 300 -14.80 28.39 -0.44
N SER A 301 -14.21 28.19 0.74
CA SER A 301 -14.81 27.41 1.83
C SER A 301 -16.11 28.03 2.33
N LYS A 302 -17.08 27.18 2.69
CA LYS A 302 -18.28 27.56 3.39
C LYS A 302 -18.02 27.97 4.85
N ASN A 303 -16.86 27.68 5.39
CA ASN A 303 -16.42 28.05 6.73
C ASN A 303 -15.55 29.31 6.67
N ASN A 304 -16.02 30.39 7.27
CA ASN A 304 -15.32 31.68 7.29
C ASN A 304 -13.94 31.62 7.97
N ALA A 305 -13.77 30.79 9.00
CA ALA A 305 -12.47 30.62 9.65
C ALA A 305 -11.42 30.05 8.65
N ILE A 306 -11.81 29.08 7.83
CA ILE A 306 -10.93 28.49 6.78
C ILE A 306 -10.59 29.56 5.73
N VAL A 307 -11.54 30.41 5.33
CA VAL A 307 -11.29 31.53 4.40
C VAL A 307 -10.25 32.49 4.97
N ASN A 308 -10.40 32.88 6.24
CA ASN A 308 -9.45 33.76 6.91
C ASN A 308 -8.06 33.13 7.04
N ASP A 309 -7.97 31.84 7.39
CA ASP A 309 -6.69 31.14 7.50
C ASP A 309 -6.03 31.01 6.13
N ALA A 310 -6.80 30.72 5.09
CA ALA A 310 -6.29 30.70 3.72
C ALA A 310 -5.73 32.05 3.29
N GLY A 311 -6.45 33.14 3.62
CA GLY A 311 -5.96 34.50 3.41
C GLY A 311 -4.62 34.76 4.10
N PHE A 312 -4.49 34.37 5.36
CA PHE A 312 -3.24 34.50 6.11
C PHE A 312 -2.08 33.75 5.40
N TYR A 313 -2.28 32.49 5.04
CA TYR A 313 -1.23 31.68 4.37
C TYR A 313 -0.86 32.23 2.99
N LEU A 314 -1.81 32.74 2.23
CA LEU A 314 -1.53 33.40 0.93
C LEU A 314 -0.72 34.68 1.12
N GLY A 315 -0.99 35.46 2.16
CA GLY A 315 -0.19 36.65 2.52
C GLY A 315 1.23 36.26 2.91
N GLU A 316 1.40 35.16 3.68
CA GLU A 316 2.71 34.61 4.05
C GLU A 316 3.49 34.12 2.83
N LEU A 317 2.84 33.51 1.84
CA LEU A 317 3.50 33.11 0.58
C LEU A 317 3.92 34.31 -0.27
N GLY A 318 3.19 35.41 -0.23
CA GLY A 318 3.53 36.66 -0.91
C GLY A 318 3.50 36.62 -2.44
N MET A 319 2.78 35.67 -3.03
CA MET A 319 2.73 35.49 -4.49
C MET A 319 1.71 36.42 -5.14
N SER A 320 2.15 37.24 -6.07
CA SER A 320 1.31 38.29 -6.74
C SER A 320 0.02 37.78 -7.39
N ASN A 321 0.04 36.50 -7.86
CA ASN A 321 -1.14 35.86 -8.46
C ASN A 321 -2.27 35.64 -7.44
N ALA A 322 -2.03 35.75 -6.13
CA ALA A 322 -3.05 35.66 -5.09
C ALA A 322 -3.81 36.97 -4.86
N VAL A 323 -3.31 38.10 -5.34
CA VAL A 323 -3.90 39.46 -5.05
C VAL A 323 -5.35 39.53 -5.50
N LEU A 324 -5.67 39.20 -6.75
CA LEU A 324 -7.05 39.28 -7.25
C LEU A 324 -8.01 38.30 -6.55
N PRO A 325 -7.66 37.04 -6.32
CA PRO A 325 -8.46 36.13 -5.47
C PRO A 325 -8.68 36.63 -4.05
N LEU A 326 -7.67 37.23 -3.41
CA LEU A 326 -7.83 37.84 -2.08
C LEU A 326 -8.81 39.02 -2.10
N ILE A 327 -8.74 39.89 -3.11
CA ILE A 327 -9.70 40.99 -3.30
C ILE A 327 -11.12 40.40 -3.35
N SER A 328 -11.37 39.39 -4.16
CA SER A 328 -12.69 38.76 -4.30
C SER A 328 -13.15 37.99 -3.05
N SER A 329 -12.26 37.76 -2.10
CA SER A 329 -12.55 37.07 -0.84
C SER A 329 -12.57 37.98 0.39
N LEU A 330 -12.48 39.32 0.21
CA LEU A 330 -12.58 40.31 1.31
C LEU A 330 -13.90 40.18 2.07
N GLN A 331 -14.97 39.85 1.35
CA GLN A 331 -16.27 39.51 1.90
C GLN A 331 -16.77 38.22 1.27
N THR A 332 -17.23 37.30 2.11
CA THR A 332 -17.77 36.00 1.65
C THR A 332 -19.16 35.76 2.20
N LYS A 333 -20.03 35.12 1.42
CA LYS A 333 -21.38 34.74 1.82
C LYS A 333 -21.36 33.40 2.54
N HIS A 334 -21.89 33.37 3.75
CA HIS A 334 -22.00 32.14 4.53
C HIS A 334 -23.43 31.93 4.99
N GLN A 335 -23.84 30.66 5.04
CA GLN A 335 -25.16 30.26 5.51
C GLN A 335 -25.10 29.90 6.99
N PHE A 336 -26.00 30.52 7.77
CA PHE A 336 -26.17 30.25 9.18
C PHE A 336 -27.56 29.71 9.44
N GLN A 337 -27.61 28.67 10.26
CA GLN A 337 -28.89 28.18 10.77
C GLN A 337 -29.32 29.03 11.94
N VAL A 338 -30.42 29.76 11.78
CA VAL A 338 -31.02 30.59 12.81
C VAL A 338 -32.35 29.99 13.25
N GLY A 339 -32.54 29.82 14.56
CA GLY A 339 -33.72 29.16 15.11
C GLY A 339 -33.56 27.63 15.18
N GLY A 340 -34.46 26.94 15.84
CA GLY A 340 -34.41 25.48 16.04
C GLY A 340 -33.88 25.05 17.41
N GLY A 341 -33.70 25.99 18.33
CA GLY A 341 -33.46 25.63 19.74
C GLY A 341 -34.77 25.20 20.44
N ASN A 342 -34.68 24.26 21.33
CA ASN A 342 -35.76 23.80 22.23
C ASN A 342 -36.14 24.87 23.29
N ASN A 343 -36.10 26.16 22.94
CA ASN A 343 -36.53 27.19 23.83
C ASN A 343 -38.05 27.28 23.81
N VAL A 344 -38.69 26.64 24.78
CA VAL A 344 -40.06 26.88 25.15
C VAL A 344 -40.09 28.24 25.82
N ASN A 345 -40.45 29.31 25.11
CA ASN A 345 -40.75 30.59 25.73
C ASN A 345 -42.20 30.54 26.23
N ALA A 346 -42.37 30.39 27.53
CA ALA A 346 -43.63 30.61 28.21
C ALA A 346 -43.79 32.14 28.41
N GLY A 347 -44.52 32.78 27.55
CA GLY A 347 -44.89 34.19 27.71
C GLY A 347 -46.05 34.32 28.69
N PHE A 348 -45.82 34.92 29.87
CA PHE A 348 -46.86 35.33 30.78
C PHE A 348 -47.35 36.74 30.38
N ASN A 349 -48.60 36.84 30.00
CA ASN A 349 -49.18 38.14 29.66
C ASN A 349 -49.95 38.66 30.89
N PRO A 350 -49.50 39.75 31.57
CA PRO A 350 -50.11 40.20 32.81
C PRO A 350 -51.52 40.85 32.62
N ASN A 351 -52.02 40.93 31.37
CA ASN A 351 -53.32 41.55 31.04
C ASN A 351 -54.38 40.49 30.58
N GLY A 352 -54.32 39.26 31.06
CA GLY A 352 -55.47 38.36 30.99
C GLY A 352 -55.69 37.64 29.64
N GLY A 353 -54.68 37.38 28.86
CA GLY A 353 -54.74 36.51 27.70
C GLY A 353 -54.19 35.09 27.99
N ASN A 354 -54.73 34.06 27.33
CA ASN A 354 -54.29 32.68 27.47
C ASN A 354 -52.76 32.54 27.39
N PRO A 355 -52.11 31.75 28.22
CA PRO A 355 -50.68 31.50 28.13
C PRO A 355 -50.37 30.77 26.81
N GLY A 356 -49.68 31.50 25.90
CA GLY A 356 -49.26 30.97 24.62
C GLY A 356 -47.90 30.26 24.74
N PHE A 357 -47.87 29.00 24.48
CA PHE A 357 -46.61 28.26 24.26
C PHE A 357 -46.20 28.44 22.80
N THR A 358 -45.09 29.13 22.54
CA THR A 358 -44.51 29.17 21.21
C THR A 358 -43.46 28.10 21.12
N PHE A 359 -43.76 27.03 20.38
CA PHE A 359 -42.73 26.02 20.00
C PHE A 359 -41.81 26.66 18.98
N GLY A 360 -40.49 26.49 19.20
CA GLY A 360 -39.45 27.02 18.33
C GLY A 360 -39.71 26.72 16.85
N GLY A 361 -39.66 27.75 16.04
CA GLY A 361 -39.90 27.65 14.60
C GLY A 361 -38.85 26.78 13.93
N LYS A 362 -39.22 26.24 12.75
CA LYS A 362 -38.29 25.48 11.92
C LYS A 362 -37.01 26.27 11.70
N PRO A 363 -35.84 25.63 11.77
CA PRO A 363 -34.57 26.32 11.53
C PRO A 363 -34.58 26.96 10.15
N LYS A 364 -34.29 28.25 10.08
CA LYS A 364 -34.13 28.99 8.81
C LYS A 364 -32.67 29.16 8.51
N LEU A 365 -32.28 28.83 7.27
CA LEU A 365 -30.97 29.18 6.74
C LEU A 365 -30.99 30.65 6.32
N VAL A 366 -30.09 31.47 6.92
CA VAL A 366 -29.93 32.88 6.60
C VAL A 366 -28.53 33.06 6.03
N GLU A 367 -28.44 33.67 4.85
CA GLU A 367 -27.17 34.10 4.27
C GLU A 367 -26.71 35.42 4.85
N ARG A 368 -25.45 35.50 5.24
CA ARG A 368 -24.82 36.75 5.69
C ARG A 368 -23.51 36.97 4.97
N ASN A 369 -23.25 38.19 4.56
CA ASN A 369 -21.93 38.62 4.12
C ASN A 369 -21.05 38.79 5.36
N ILE A 370 -19.91 38.14 5.37
CA ILE A 370 -18.93 38.21 6.45
C ILE A 370 -17.64 38.79 5.90
N GLN A 371 -17.12 39.80 6.58
CA GLN A 371 -15.82 40.38 6.31
C GLN A 371 -14.72 39.44 6.78
N ASN A 372 -13.64 39.35 6.00
CA ASN A 372 -12.50 38.49 6.25
C ASN A 372 -11.25 39.31 6.62
N PRO A 373 -11.03 39.62 7.92
CA PRO A 373 -9.95 40.51 8.34
C PRO A 373 -8.55 40.01 7.98
N LYS A 374 -8.29 38.68 8.11
CA LYS A 374 -7.00 38.12 7.75
C LYS A 374 -6.73 38.17 6.24
N VAL A 375 -7.78 38.07 5.41
CA VAL A 375 -7.67 38.25 3.95
C VAL A 375 -7.26 39.70 3.64
N ARG A 376 -7.89 40.71 4.31
CA ARG A 376 -7.50 42.12 4.16
C ARG A 376 -6.05 42.36 4.61
N THR A 377 -5.64 41.81 5.76
CA THR A 377 -4.26 41.93 6.25
C THR A 377 -3.26 41.35 5.26
N ALA A 378 -3.57 40.17 4.71
CA ALA A 378 -2.76 39.55 3.67
C ALA A 378 -2.63 40.40 2.41
N LEU A 379 -3.76 41.01 1.98
CA LEU A 379 -3.75 41.89 0.82
C LEU A 379 -2.89 43.13 1.07
N LEU A 380 -2.98 43.73 2.26
CA LEU A 380 -2.17 44.89 2.64
C LEU A 380 -0.67 44.61 2.69
N SER A 381 -0.25 43.37 3.04
CA SER A 381 1.16 42.96 3.01
C SER A 381 1.71 42.78 1.60
N MET A 382 0.85 42.62 0.60
CA MET A 382 1.22 42.32 -0.80
C MET A 382 1.10 43.54 -1.74
N VAL A 383 0.55 44.64 -1.28
CA VAL A 383 0.37 45.84 -2.07
C VAL A 383 1.27 46.99 -1.57
N PRO A 384 1.54 48.03 -2.37
CA PRO A 384 2.34 49.18 -1.95
C PRO A 384 1.75 49.88 -0.69
N GLN A 385 2.63 50.38 0.18
CA GLN A 385 2.23 51.12 1.37
C GLN A 385 1.31 52.29 1.04
N GLY A 386 0.30 52.50 1.88
CA GLY A 386 -0.69 53.60 1.73
C GLY A 386 -1.89 53.21 0.88
N ILE A 387 -1.92 52.02 0.30
CA ILE A 387 -3.09 51.51 -0.44
C ILE A 387 -3.96 50.70 0.51
N ASP A 388 -5.12 51.22 0.88
CA ASP A 388 -6.13 50.50 1.69
C ASP A 388 -7.55 51.00 1.36
N TYR A 389 -8.36 50.13 0.83
CA TYR A 389 -9.79 50.41 0.54
C TYR A 389 -10.73 49.63 1.48
N GLY A 390 -10.21 49.16 2.64
CA GLY A 390 -11.01 48.38 3.59
C GLY A 390 -11.52 47.08 2.99
N PHE A 391 -12.83 46.87 3.07
CA PHE A 391 -13.53 45.71 2.51
C PHE A 391 -14.29 46.02 1.21
N ASP A 392 -14.00 47.18 0.58
CA ASP A 392 -14.63 47.58 -0.69
C ASP A 392 -13.95 46.84 -1.86
N GLU A 393 -14.56 45.74 -2.29
CA GLU A 393 -14.09 44.89 -3.36
C GLU A 393 -13.96 45.65 -4.71
N ASP A 394 -14.90 46.54 -5.01
CA ASP A 394 -14.92 47.29 -6.26
C ASP A 394 -13.81 48.34 -6.33
N ALA A 395 -13.55 49.05 -5.22
CA ALA A 395 -12.43 49.97 -5.12
C ALA A 395 -11.08 49.24 -5.29
N TRP A 396 -10.91 48.08 -4.64
CA TRP A 396 -9.74 47.23 -4.80
C TRP A 396 -9.56 46.74 -6.24
N LYS A 397 -10.62 46.27 -6.90
CA LYS A 397 -10.56 45.81 -8.31
C LYS A 397 -10.18 46.95 -9.26
N LYS A 398 -10.75 48.17 -9.06
CA LYS A 398 -10.38 49.34 -9.84
C LYS A 398 -8.92 49.73 -9.68
N TRP A 399 -8.41 49.70 -8.44
CA TRP A 399 -6.99 49.90 -8.19
C TRP A 399 -6.13 48.80 -8.88
N PHE A 400 -6.42 47.52 -8.68
CA PHE A 400 -5.69 46.42 -9.25
C PHE A 400 -5.64 46.50 -10.77
N SER A 401 -6.76 46.77 -11.43
CA SER A 401 -6.83 46.96 -12.88
C SER A 401 -5.90 48.05 -13.35
N ARG A 402 -5.86 49.20 -12.65
CA ARG A 402 -4.96 50.32 -13.00
C ARG A 402 -3.50 49.96 -12.76
N ALA A 403 -3.18 49.27 -11.65
CA ALA A 403 -1.84 48.90 -11.28
C ALA A 403 -1.22 47.83 -12.21
N THR A 404 -2.06 46.96 -12.79
CA THR A 404 -1.62 45.86 -13.66
C THR A 404 -1.72 46.18 -15.17
N THR A 405 -2.38 47.32 -15.53
CA THR A 405 -2.46 47.71 -16.95
C THR A 405 -1.14 48.32 -17.39
N PRO A 406 -0.48 47.80 -18.42
CA PRO A 406 0.74 48.40 -18.99
C PRO A 406 0.50 49.86 -19.48
N ALA A 407 1.42 50.77 -19.19
CA ALA A 407 1.30 52.18 -19.52
C ALA A 407 1.12 52.48 -21.04
N ASN A 408 1.50 51.55 -21.88
CA ASN A 408 1.43 51.65 -23.33
C ASN A 408 0.14 51.10 -23.96
N ILE A 409 -0.79 50.55 -23.13
CA ILE A 409 -2.09 50.11 -23.65
C ILE A 409 -3.07 51.28 -23.60
N ASN A 410 -3.40 51.87 -24.75
CA ASN A 410 -4.47 52.81 -24.86
C ASN A 410 -5.84 52.13 -24.76
N LEU A 411 -6.46 52.14 -23.60
CA LEU A 411 -7.78 51.52 -23.36
C LEU A 411 -8.93 52.31 -23.99
N ARG A 412 -8.67 53.52 -24.53
CA ARG A 412 -9.63 54.26 -25.32
C ARG A 412 -9.57 53.74 -26.76
N ARG A 413 -10.41 52.77 -27.10
CA ARG A 413 -10.78 52.58 -28.51
C ARG A 413 -11.49 53.88 -28.93
N GLY A 414 -10.78 54.72 -29.70
CA GLY A 414 -11.43 55.80 -30.40
C GLY A 414 -12.49 55.22 -31.33
N ASN A 415 -13.66 55.82 -31.32
CA ASN A 415 -14.66 55.63 -32.34
C ASN A 415 -14.09 56.05 -33.70
#